data_6e962906131158bc8c740f36e8724f4e
#
_entry.id   6e962906131158bc8c740f36e8724f4e
#
_cell.length_a   1.000
_cell.length_b   1.000
_cell.length_c   1.000
_cell.angle_alpha   90.00
_cell.angle_beta   90.00
_cell.angle_gamma   90.00
#
_symmetry.space_group_name_H-M   'P 1'
#
loop_
_entity.id
_entity.type
_entity.pdbx_description
1 polymer ?
#
loop_
_entity_poly.entity_id
_entity_poly.type
_entity_poly.pdbx_seq_one_letter_code
_entity_poly.pdbx_strand_id
1 'polypeptide(L)'
;MRRNKPLKSKLNMNNHKTYLAFNVDAVRDSKMENLHTLNLLGDWQKRYPNRFGFVNIDYINFIATHDDLVETTVKSDFFALMEKADNLMLVVTKDTDADNVWLNWQISRAVNRYHLPVIVAFKGESVVTDETLKEYWNHIPQKIKKYIGRDSARMCYIPLTETKVEKALGYFSVNTQTYPHNSTTIY
;
A
#
# COMPACT_ATOMS: atom_id res chain seq x y z
N MET A 1 -33.76 -15.28 31.62
CA MET A 1 -33.49 -14.41 30.42
C MET A 1 -32.09 -13.80 30.55
N ARG A 2 -31.11 -14.38 29.87
CA ARG A 2 -29.74 -13.81 29.81
C ARG A 2 -29.68 -12.89 28.60
N ARG A 3 -29.50 -11.59 28.83
CA ARG A 3 -29.29 -10.59 27.77
C ARG A 3 -27.88 -10.79 27.20
N ASN A 4 -27.79 -11.24 25.94
CA ASN A 4 -26.56 -11.21 25.19
C ASN A 4 -26.16 -9.74 24.97
N LYS A 5 -25.10 -9.29 25.65
CA LYS A 5 -24.41 -8.06 25.30
C LYS A 5 -23.69 -8.28 23.97
N PRO A 6 -23.85 -7.39 22.96
CA PRO A 6 -23.06 -7.49 21.75
C PRO A 6 -21.59 -7.29 22.13
N LEU A 7 -20.75 -8.23 21.69
CA LEU A 7 -19.31 -8.09 21.72
C LEU A 7 -18.94 -6.89 20.81
N LYS A 8 -18.77 -5.72 21.40
CA LYS A 8 -18.04 -4.65 20.77
C LYS A 8 -16.60 -5.13 20.69
N SER A 9 -16.20 -5.70 19.54
CA SER A 9 -14.81 -5.86 19.20
C SER A 9 -14.20 -4.46 19.26
N LYS A 10 -13.46 -4.15 20.32
CA LYS A 10 -12.53 -3.04 20.32
C LYS A 10 -11.56 -3.36 19.19
N LEU A 11 -11.77 -2.75 18.01
CA LEU A 11 -10.68 -2.63 17.04
C LEU A 11 -9.52 -2.02 17.85
N ASN A 12 -8.52 -2.84 18.10
CA ASN A 12 -7.25 -2.34 18.59
C ASN A 12 -6.76 -1.40 17.49
N MET A 13 -6.93 -0.09 17.70
CA MET A 13 -6.34 0.98 16.87
C MET A 13 -4.82 1.01 17.16
N ASN A 14 -4.16 -0.12 16.94
CA ASN A 14 -2.72 -0.24 17.09
C ASN A 14 -2.07 0.21 15.79
N ASN A 15 -1.11 1.09 15.89
CA ASN A 15 -0.15 1.53 14.89
C ASN A 15 0.12 0.46 13.82
N HIS A 16 -0.74 0.40 12.81
CA HIS A 16 -0.48 -0.46 11.64
C HIS A 16 0.71 0.09 10.89
N LYS A 17 1.73 -0.73 10.74
CA LYS A 17 2.95 -0.38 10.04
C LYS A 17 2.79 -0.75 8.57
N THR A 18 2.66 0.27 7.73
CA THR A 18 2.41 0.10 6.30
C THR A 18 3.64 0.47 5.49
N TYR A 19 4.09 -0.43 4.65
CA TYR A 19 5.12 -0.12 3.64
C TYR A 19 4.45 0.45 2.39
N LEU A 20 4.86 1.64 1.95
CA LEU A 20 4.39 2.25 0.71
C LEU A 20 5.28 1.79 -0.45
N ALA A 21 4.72 1.08 -1.43
CA ALA A 21 5.40 0.82 -2.70
C ALA A 21 5.25 2.05 -3.61
N PHE A 22 6.35 2.53 -4.16
CA PHE A 22 6.37 3.76 -4.95
C PHE A 22 7.47 3.73 -6.01
N ASN A 23 7.29 4.55 -7.04
CA ASN A 23 8.29 4.78 -8.06
C ASN A 23 9.24 5.89 -7.61
N VAL A 24 10.49 5.56 -7.30
CA VAL A 24 11.54 6.51 -6.87
C VAL A 24 11.78 7.56 -7.94
N ASP A 25 11.90 7.15 -9.20
CA ASP A 25 12.18 8.05 -10.31
C ASP A 25 11.05 9.06 -10.52
N ALA A 26 9.80 8.62 -10.38
CA ALA A 26 8.64 9.50 -10.49
C ALA A 26 8.58 10.57 -9.37
N VAL A 27 9.16 10.29 -8.20
CA VAL A 27 9.28 11.28 -7.12
C VAL A 27 10.39 12.27 -7.42
N ARG A 28 11.53 11.80 -7.93
CA ARG A 28 12.67 12.65 -8.37
C ARG A 28 12.30 13.54 -9.53
N ASP A 29 11.62 13.01 -10.52
CA ASP A 29 11.16 13.74 -11.72
C ASP A 29 10.05 14.76 -11.42
N SER A 30 9.68 14.93 -10.14
CA SER A 30 8.63 15.87 -9.69
C SER A 30 7.32 15.69 -10.45
N LYS A 31 6.97 14.45 -10.83
CA LYS A 31 5.66 14.17 -11.40
C LYS A 31 4.61 14.55 -10.36
N MET A 32 3.92 15.62 -10.64
CA MET A 32 3.06 16.37 -9.70
C MET A 32 2.09 15.47 -8.94
N GLU A 33 1.52 14.48 -9.61
CA GLU A 33 0.51 13.60 -9.01
C GLU A 33 1.09 12.66 -7.96
N ASN A 34 2.29 12.12 -8.19
CA ASN A 34 2.97 11.25 -7.23
C ASN A 34 3.42 12.04 -6.00
N LEU A 35 3.97 13.25 -6.19
CA LEU A 35 4.37 14.12 -5.09
C LEU A 35 3.16 14.57 -4.25
N HIS A 36 2.06 14.96 -4.89
CA HIS A 36 0.81 15.30 -4.19
C HIS A 36 0.28 14.12 -3.38
N THR A 37 0.35 12.91 -3.92
CA THR A 37 -0.08 11.70 -3.22
C THR A 37 0.79 11.42 -1.99
N LEU A 38 2.11 11.56 -2.13
CA LEU A 38 3.03 11.37 -1.01
C LEU A 38 2.79 12.41 0.10
N ASN A 39 2.61 13.68 -0.28
CA ASN A 39 2.29 14.75 0.66
C ASN A 39 0.96 14.50 1.37
N LEU A 40 -0.08 14.07 0.64
CA LEU A 40 -1.38 13.73 1.22
C LEU A 40 -1.24 12.64 2.29
N LEU A 41 -0.53 11.55 1.99
CA LEU A 41 -0.32 10.45 2.93
C LEU A 41 0.52 10.90 4.14
N GLY A 42 1.54 11.72 3.92
CA GLY A 42 2.35 12.32 4.98
C GLY A 42 1.53 13.23 5.90
N ASP A 43 0.61 14.00 5.35
CA ASP A 43 -0.30 14.86 6.12
C ASP A 43 -1.30 14.03 6.94
N TRP A 44 -1.81 12.92 6.40
CA TRP A 44 -2.63 12.00 7.19
C TRP A 44 -1.85 11.41 8.36
N GLN A 45 -0.61 10.95 8.13
CA GLN A 45 0.25 10.41 9.18
C GLN A 45 0.56 11.46 10.26
N LYS A 46 0.90 12.70 9.88
CA LYS A 46 1.18 13.79 10.84
C LYS A 46 -0.06 14.14 11.66
N ARG A 47 -1.24 14.19 11.01
CA ARG A 47 -2.50 14.55 11.67
C ARG A 47 -3.04 13.45 12.57
N TYR A 48 -2.84 12.18 12.16
CA TYR A 48 -3.40 11.01 12.83
C TYR A 48 -2.36 9.88 12.95
N PRO A 49 -1.28 10.06 13.73
CA PRO A 49 -0.17 9.10 13.80
C PRO A 49 -0.57 7.72 14.35
N ASN A 50 -1.67 7.65 15.09
CA ASN A 50 -2.20 6.38 15.60
C ASN A 50 -3.09 5.63 14.59
N ARG A 51 -3.49 6.29 13.48
CA ARG A 51 -4.33 5.72 12.42
C ARG A 51 -3.51 5.33 11.19
N PHE A 52 -2.47 6.09 10.88
CA PHE A 52 -1.62 5.93 9.71
C PHE A 52 -0.16 5.80 10.14
N GLY A 53 0.45 4.66 9.87
CA GLY A 53 1.84 4.37 10.21
C GLY A 53 2.63 3.94 8.97
N PHE A 54 2.90 4.87 8.04
CA PHE A 54 3.73 4.60 6.87
C PHE A 54 5.20 4.57 7.27
N VAL A 55 5.80 3.37 7.26
CA VAL A 55 7.15 3.14 7.82
C VAL A 55 8.27 3.73 6.97
N ASN A 56 8.02 4.04 5.70
CA ASN A 56 9.04 4.49 4.76
C ASN A 56 8.79 5.87 4.14
N ILE A 57 7.81 6.63 4.60
CA ILE A 57 7.46 7.91 3.97
C ILE A 57 8.60 8.94 4.08
N ASP A 58 9.27 8.99 5.24
CA ASP A 58 10.42 9.90 5.44
C ASP A 58 11.63 9.44 4.61
N TYR A 59 11.82 8.12 4.47
CA TYR A 59 12.88 7.58 3.64
C TYR A 59 12.64 7.83 2.14
N ILE A 60 11.38 7.77 1.69
CA ILE A 60 11.02 8.16 0.32
C ILE A 60 11.42 9.61 0.05
N ASN A 61 11.09 10.52 0.96
CA ASN A 61 11.45 11.93 0.84
C ASN A 61 12.98 12.13 0.86
N PHE A 62 13.69 11.34 1.67
CA PHE A 62 15.16 11.38 1.73
C PHE A 62 15.78 10.97 0.39
N ILE A 63 15.43 9.80 -0.17
CA ILE A 63 16.00 9.34 -1.45
C ILE A 63 15.58 10.19 -2.64
N ALA A 64 14.45 10.89 -2.57
CA ALA A 64 14.01 11.81 -3.60
C ALA A 64 14.95 13.03 -3.75
N THR A 65 15.69 13.36 -2.69
CA THR A 65 16.60 14.52 -2.65
C THR A 65 18.09 14.15 -2.68
N HIS A 66 18.42 12.85 -2.75
CA HIS A 66 19.79 12.35 -2.74
C HIS A 66 20.03 11.42 -3.93
N ASP A 67 20.75 11.91 -4.94
CA ASP A 67 21.01 11.17 -6.18
C ASP A 67 22.24 10.26 -6.11
N ASP A 68 23.06 10.42 -5.07
CA ASP A 68 24.34 9.72 -4.85
C ASP A 68 24.21 8.39 -4.09
N LEU A 69 22.99 8.00 -3.75
CA LEU A 69 22.75 6.78 -2.97
C LEU A 69 23.06 5.52 -3.79
N VAL A 70 23.86 4.64 -3.19
CA VAL A 70 24.22 3.36 -3.78
C VAL A 70 23.01 2.41 -3.74
N GLU A 71 22.70 1.78 -4.88
CA GLU A 71 21.55 0.88 -5.05
C GLU A 71 21.48 -0.23 -4.00
N THR A 72 22.62 -0.83 -3.63
CA THR A 72 22.66 -1.87 -2.61
C THR A 72 22.27 -1.39 -1.23
N THR A 73 22.62 -0.15 -0.87
CA THR A 73 22.22 0.48 0.39
C THR A 73 20.72 0.73 0.40
N VAL A 74 20.18 1.31 -0.68
CA VAL A 74 18.74 1.57 -0.82
C VAL A 74 17.93 0.27 -0.72
N LYS A 75 18.40 -0.81 -1.36
CA LYS A 75 17.75 -2.14 -1.24
C LYS A 75 17.79 -2.69 0.18
N SER A 76 18.91 -2.54 0.89
CA SER A 76 19.05 -3.00 2.27
C SER A 76 18.07 -2.26 3.19
N ASP A 77 17.96 -0.95 3.04
CA ASP A 77 17.04 -0.13 3.83
C ASP A 77 15.58 -0.50 3.55
N PHE A 78 15.21 -0.75 2.29
CA PHE A 78 13.88 -1.23 1.93
C PHE A 78 13.56 -2.59 2.58
N PHE A 79 14.51 -3.51 2.63
CA PHE A 79 14.31 -4.78 3.32
C PHE A 79 14.03 -4.57 4.81
N ALA A 80 14.82 -3.73 5.48
CA ALA A 80 14.63 -3.44 6.90
C ALA A 80 13.27 -2.76 7.20
N LEU A 81 12.77 -1.96 6.26
CA LEU A 81 11.46 -1.31 6.37
C LEU A 81 10.31 -2.29 6.08
N MET A 82 10.44 -3.16 5.07
CA MET A 82 9.45 -4.21 4.77
C MET A 82 9.30 -5.21 5.91
N GLU A 83 10.41 -5.58 6.57
CA GLU A 83 10.42 -6.51 7.71
C GLU A 83 9.60 -5.99 8.90
N LYS A 84 9.49 -4.68 9.04
CA LYS A 84 8.72 -4.02 10.11
C LYS A 84 7.25 -3.81 9.74
N ALA A 85 6.87 -4.05 8.49
CA ALA A 85 5.54 -3.72 7.98
C ALA A 85 4.53 -4.85 8.23
N ASP A 86 3.28 -4.46 8.44
CA ASP A 86 2.14 -5.37 8.58
C ASP A 86 1.44 -5.61 7.23
N ASN A 87 1.61 -4.69 6.29
CA ASN A 87 1.05 -4.74 4.94
C ASN A 87 1.86 -3.88 3.96
N LEU A 88 1.59 -4.07 2.67
CA LEU A 88 2.06 -3.20 1.60
C LEU A 88 0.89 -2.40 1.06
N MET A 89 1.06 -1.10 0.89
CA MET A 89 0.12 -0.26 0.17
C MET A 89 0.76 0.28 -1.11
N LEU A 90 0.03 0.17 -2.21
CA LEU A 90 0.35 0.75 -3.50
C LEU A 90 -0.72 1.77 -3.87
N VAL A 91 -0.33 2.98 -4.25
CA VAL A 91 -1.26 3.94 -4.86
C VAL A 91 -1.10 3.89 -6.36
N VAL A 92 -2.20 3.64 -7.06
CA VAL A 92 -2.28 3.65 -8.52
C VAL A 92 -2.93 4.95 -8.98
N THR A 93 -2.24 5.64 -9.88
CA THR A 93 -2.69 6.86 -10.54
C THR A 93 -2.66 6.67 -12.05
N LYS A 94 -3.17 7.62 -12.83
CA LYS A 94 -3.02 7.62 -14.29
C LYS A 94 -1.56 7.81 -14.76
N ASP A 95 -0.66 8.26 -13.86
CA ASP A 95 0.77 8.42 -14.12
C ASP A 95 1.61 7.25 -13.63
N THR A 96 0.99 6.21 -13.05
CA THR A 96 1.73 5.04 -12.58
C THR A 96 2.31 4.27 -13.76
N ASP A 97 3.65 4.12 -13.78
CA ASP A 97 4.36 3.29 -14.74
C ASP A 97 4.29 1.82 -14.31
N ALA A 98 3.49 1.04 -15.03
CA ALA A 98 3.26 -0.37 -14.76
C ALA A 98 4.53 -1.24 -14.92
N ASP A 99 5.48 -0.79 -15.75
CA ASP A 99 6.71 -1.52 -16.08
C ASP A 99 7.90 -1.08 -15.23
N ASN A 100 7.73 -0.09 -14.34
CA ASN A 100 8.80 0.41 -13.49
C ASN A 100 9.47 -0.73 -12.70
N VAL A 101 10.78 -0.90 -12.92
CA VAL A 101 11.57 -2.01 -12.37
C VAL A 101 11.61 -1.97 -10.84
N TRP A 102 11.82 -0.80 -10.25
CA TRP A 102 11.91 -0.61 -8.81
C TRP A 102 10.58 -0.88 -8.11
N LEU A 103 9.48 -0.38 -8.67
CA LEU A 103 8.15 -0.59 -8.13
C LEU A 103 7.79 -2.08 -8.15
N ASN A 104 8.00 -2.74 -9.28
CA ASN A 104 7.74 -4.17 -9.42
C ASN A 104 8.65 -5.02 -8.53
N TRP A 105 9.91 -4.61 -8.32
CA TRP A 105 10.82 -5.27 -7.40
C TRP A 105 10.33 -5.16 -5.94
N GLN A 106 9.93 -3.96 -5.47
CA GLN A 106 9.38 -3.74 -4.13
C GLN A 106 8.17 -4.65 -3.88
N ILE A 107 7.20 -4.64 -4.79
CA ILE A 107 5.99 -5.47 -4.71
C ILE A 107 6.34 -6.95 -4.63
N SER A 108 7.26 -7.42 -5.50
CA SER A 108 7.70 -8.80 -5.51
C SER A 108 8.35 -9.23 -4.20
N ARG A 109 9.17 -8.38 -3.58
CA ARG A 109 9.84 -8.67 -2.31
C ARG A 109 8.87 -8.67 -1.14
N ALA A 110 7.99 -7.68 -1.06
CA ALA A 110 6.98 -7.60 -0.02
C ALA A 110 6.07 -8.84 0.00
N VAL A 111 5.59 -9.28 -1.17
CA VAL A 111 4.69 -10.43 -1.27
C VAL A 111 5.43 -11.77 -1.09
N ASN A 112 6.52 -12.00 -1.85
CA ASN A 112 7.12 -13.35 -1.90
C ASN A 112 8.05 -13.64 -0.72
N ARG A 113 8.68 -12.62 -0.12
CA ARG A 113 9.64 -12.80 0.98
C ARG A 113 9.01 -12.52 2.34
N TYR A 114 8.20 -11.46 2.43
CA TYR A 114 7.63 -11.01 3.70
C TYR A 114 6.15 -11.38 3.85
N HIS A 115 5.54 -11.95 2.81
CA HIS A 115 4.13 -12.38 2.80
C HIS A 115 3.14 -11.27 3.18
N LEU A 116 3.49 -10.03 2.86
CA LEU A 116 2.66 -8.89 3.16
C LEU A 116 1.38 -8.92 2.30
N PRO A 117 0.20 -8.75 2.92
CA PRO A 117 -1.02 -8.49 2.16
C PRO A 117 -0.93 -7.13 1.47
N VAL A 118 -1.57 -7.00 0.31
CA VAL A 118 -1.44 -5.84 -0.56
C VAL A 118 -2.73 -5.04 -0.58
N ILE A 119 -2.62 -3.75 -0.32
CA ILE A 119 -3.70 -2.77 -0.46
C ILE A 119 -3.41 -1.95 -1.72
N VAL A 120 -4.27 -2.04 -2.73
CA VAL A 120 -4.18 -1.25 -3.95
C VAL A 120 -5.20 -0.12 -3.88
N ALA A 121 -4.73 1.12 -3.73
CA ALA A 121 -5.56 2.31 -3.60
C ALA A 121 -5.56 3.10 -4.91
N PHE A 122 -6.75 3.37 -5.47
CA PHE A 122 -6.92 4.11 -6.73
C PHE A 122 -7.21 5.58 -6.45
N LYS A 123 -6.34 6.46 -6.95
CA LYS A 123 -6.50 7.91 -6.81
C LYS A 123 -7.52 8.44 -7.83
N GLY A 124 -8.40 9.31 -7.35
CA GLY A 124 -9.45 9.91 -8.19
C GLY A 124 -10.75 9.14 -8.19
N GLU A 125 -10.78 7.93 -7.63
CA GLU A 125 -11.98 7.11 -7.55
C GLU A 125 -12.74 7.32 -6.24
N SER A 126 -14.06 7.24 -6.31
CA SER A 126 -14.94 7.22 -5.13
C SER A 126 -15.38 5.82 -4.73
N VAL A 127 -15.44 4.93 -5.72
CA VAL A 127 -15.76 3.50 -5.59
C VAL A 127 -14.85 2.74 -6.55
N VAL A 128 -14.37 1.56 -6.16
CA VAL A 128 -13.62 0.67 -7.04
C VAL A 128 -14.53 -0.46 -7.51
N THR A 129 -14.58 -0.64 -8.82
CA THR A 129 -15.38 -1.68 -9.50
C THR A 129 -14.50 -2.44 -10.50
N ASP A 130 -15.04 -3.46 -11.15
CA ASP A 130 -14.35 -4.15 -12.25
C ASP A 130 -14.04 -3.20 -13.42
N GLU A 131 -14.87 -2.20 -13.66
CA GLU A 131 -14.66 -1.16 -14.66
C GLU A 131 -13.45 -0.30 -14.28
N THR A 132 -13.32 0.09 -13.01
CA THR A 132 -12.13 0.80 -12.49
C THR A 132 -10.86 -0.02 -12.77
N LEU A 133 -10.86 -1.32 -12.49
CA LEU A 133 -9.72 -2.18 -12.76
C LEU A 133 -9.38 -2.24 -14.25
N LYS A 134 -10.38 -2.28 -15.14
CA LYS A 134 -10.16 -2.24 -16.59
C LYS A 134 -9.58 -0.90 -17.05
N GLU A 135 -10.11 0.20 -16.53
CA GLU A 135 -9.65 1.56 -16.86
C GLU A 135 -8.20 1.79 -16.45
N TYR A 136 -7.83 1.34 -15.25
CA TYR A 136 -6.47 1.49 -14.72
C TYR A 136 -5.54 0.35 -15.12
N TRP A 137 -5.99 -0.62 -15.92
CA TRP A 137 -5.19 -1.83 -16.22
C TRP A 137 -3.78 -1.53 -16.69
N ASN A 138 -3.62 -0.55 -17.58
CA ASN A 138 -2.31 -0.16 -18.10
C ASN A 138 -1.41 0.54 -17.08
N HIS A 139 -1.96 0.99 -15.95
CA HIS A 139 -1.26 1.66 -14.85
C HIS A 139 -1.01 0.72 -13.65
N ILE A 140 -1.63 -0.46 -13.63
CA ILE A 140 -1.39 -1.45 -12.59
C ILE A 140 -0.05 -2.13 -12.84
N PRO A 141 0.87 -2.18 -11.84
CA PRO A 141 2.17 -2.83 -11.99
C PRO A 141 2.07 -4.30 -12.42
N GLN A 142 3.00 -4.74 -13.26
CA GLN A 142 3.01 -6.10 -13.82
C GLN A 142 2.99 -7.20 -12.76
N LYS A 143 3.63 -6.96 -11.60
CA LYS A 143 3.61 -7.93 -10.49
C LYS A 143 2.22 -8.07 -9.88
N ILE A 144 1.47 -6.97 -9.74
CA ILE A 144 0.08 -7.01 -9.27
C ILE A 144 -0.78 -7.79 -10.27
N LYS A 145 -0.70 -7.49 -11.57
CA LYS A 145 -1.42 -8.22 -12.62
C LYS A 145 -1.16 -9.73 -12.56
N LYS A 146 0.11 -10.11 -12.34
CA LYS A 146 0.51 -11.51 -12.21
C LYS A 146 -0.11 -12.17 -10.98
N TYR A 147 -0.21 -11.47 -9.86
CA TYR A 147 -0.82 -12.00 -8.65
C TYR A 147 -2.34 -12.12 -8.79
N ILE A 148 -3.01 -11.15 -9.43
CA ILE A 148 -4.43 -11.25 -9.79
C ILE A 148 -4.69 -12.51 -10.61
N GLY A 149 -3.94 -12.70 -11.71
CA GLY A 149 -4.15 -13.83 -12.63
C GLY A 149 -3.83 -15.20 -12.02
N ARG A 150 -3.11 -15.27 -10.90
CA ARG A 150 -2.74 -16.53 -10.24
C ARG A 150 -3.43 -16.75 -8.90
N ASP A 151 -4.17 -15.77 -8.41
CA ASP A 151 -4.73 -15.75 -7.05
C ASP A 151 -3.68 -16.10 -5.99
N SER A 152 -2.47 -15.54 -6.13
CA SER A 152 -1.28 -15.93 -5.38
C SER A 152 -0.86 -14.91 -4.30
N ALA A 153 -1.65 -13.86 -4.11
CA ALA A 153 -1.43 -12.86 -3.07
C ALA A 153 -2.74 -12.39 -2.48
N ARG A 154 -2.73 -12.13 -1.18
CA ARG A 154 -3.87 -11.56 -0.48
C ARG A 154 -3.95 -10.07 -0.80
N MET A 155 -4.98 -9.63 -1.54
CA MET A 155 -5.10 -8.25 -2.03
C MET A 155 -6.48 -7.67 -1.77
N CYS A 156 -6.55 -6.35 -1.56
CA CYS A 156 -7.80 -5.58 -1.63
C CYS A 156 -7.62 -4.33 -2.49
N TYR A 157 -8.73 -3.89 -3.06
CA TYR A 157 -8.81 -2.72 -3.94
C TYR A 157 -9.73 -1.69 -3.32
N ILE A 158 -9.25 -0.47 -3.15
CA ILE A 158 -9.98 0.61 -2.49
C ILE A 158 -9.81 1.94 -3.24
N PRO A 159 -10.76 2.89 -3.12
CA PRO A 159 -10.50 4.27 -3.48
C PRO A 159 -9.51 4.90 -2.49
N LEU A 160 -8.64 5.80 -2.97
CA LEU A 160 -7.71 6.54 -2.12
C LEU A 160 -8.45 7.63 -1.35
N THR A 161 -9.14 7.25 -0.30
CA THR A 161 -9.77 8.17 0.66
C THR A 161 -9.31 7.84 2.08
N GLU A 162 -9.22 8.85 2.94
CA GLU A 162 -8.74 8.69 4.32
C GLU A 162 -9.47 7.56 5.05
N THR A 163 -10.81 7.55 4.99
CA THR A 163 -11.64 6.56 5.66
C THR A 163 -11.45 5.13 5.13
N LYS A 164 -11.31 4.98 3.81
CA LYS A 164 -11.15 3.65 3.20
C LYS A 164 -9.75 3.09 3.45
N VAL A 165 -8.73 3.95 3.38
CA VAL A 165 -7.35 3.56 3.70
C VAL A 165 -7.26 3.15 5.16
N GLU A 166 -7.74 3.95 6.12
CA GLU A 166 -7.75 3.59 7.54
C GLU A 166 -8.41 2.24 7.78
N LYS A 167 -9.59 2.03 7.19
CA LYS A 167 -10.32 0.77 7.31
C LYS A 167 -9.51 -0.40 6.74
N ALA A 168 -8.90 -0.25 5.56
CA ALA A 168 -8.10 -1.29 4.93
C ALA A 168 -6.85 -1.62 5.76
N LEU A 169 -6.15 -0.63 6.30
CA LEU A 169 -5.00 -0.84 7.18
C LEU A 169 -5.37 -1.68 8.41
N GLY A 170 -6.56 -1.46 8.98
CA GLY A 170 -7.04 -2.22 10.13
C GLY A 170 -7.40 -3.69 9.82
N TYR A 171 -7.82 -3.99 8.59
CA TYR A 171 -8.28 -5.33 8.21
C TYR A 171 -7.24 -6.14 7.42
N PHE A 172 -6.38 -5.47 6.65
CA PHE A 172 -5.36 -6.10 5.80
C PHE A 172 -3.99 -6.02 6.46
N SER A 173 -3.74 -6.89 7.42
CA SER A 173 -2.48 -7.02 8.14
C SER A 173 -2.04 -8.48 8.19
N VAL A 174 -0.74 -8.75 8.27
CA VAL A 174 -0.19 -10.09 8.51
C VAL A 174 -0.70 -10.69 9.83
N ASN A 175 -1.10 -9.83 10.77
CA ASN A 175 -1.59 -10.20 12.09
C ASN A 175 -3.11 -10.45 12.14
N THR A 176 -3.85 -10.17 11.05
CA THR A 176 -5.30 -10.41 10.98
C THR A 176 -5.59 -11.77 10.33
N GLN A 177 -6.09 -12.72 11.12
CA GLN A 177 -6.46 -14.07 10.65
C GLN A 177 -7.87 -14.13 10.01
N THR A 178 -8.60 -13.00 9.95
CA THR A 178 -10.04 -12.97 9.68
C THR A 178 -10.44 -12.97 8.21
N TYR A 179 -9.51 -12.94 7.28
CA TYR A 179 -9.83 -13.00 5.85
C TYR A 179 -9.37 -14.32 5.24
N PRO A 180 -10.20 -14.97 4.40
CA PRO A 180 -9.79 -16.18 3.71
C PRO A 180 -8.54 -15.88 2.86
N HIS A 181 -7.61 -16.82 2.86
CA HIS A 181 -6.47 -16.80 1.96
C HIS A 181 -7.02 -16.67 0.53
N ASN A 182 -6.44 -15.80 -0.27
CA ASN A 182 -6.74 -15.62 -1.69
C ASN A 182 -8.08 -14.93 -2.03
N SER A 183 -8.62 -14.05 -1.22
CA SER A 183 -9.78 -13.26 -1.62
C SER A 183 -9.37 -11.89 -2.15
N THR A 184 -9.62 -11.65 -3.42
CA THR A 184 -9.66 -10.31 -4.01
C THR A 184 -10.96 -9.66 -3.55
N THR A 185 -10.89 -8.66 -2.68
CA THR A 185 -12.09 -7.98 -2.19
C THR A 185 -12.09 -6.54 -2.70
N ILE A 186 -13.14 -6.16 -3.39
CA ILE A 186 -13.41 -4.80 -3.84
C ILE A 186 -14.29 -4.14 -2.78
N TYR A 187 -13.85 -3.01 -2.20
CA TYR A 187 -14.57 -2.26 -1.17
C TYR A 187 -14.90 -0.83 -1.60
#